data_bd3cd9d273417954f5525d49e9041efb
#
_entry.id   bd3cd9d273417954f5525d49e9041efb
#
_cell.length_a   1.000
_cell.length_b   1.000
_cell.length_c   1.000
_cell.angle_alpha   90.00
_cell.angle_beta   90.00
_cell.angle_gamma   90.00
#
_symmetry.space_group_name_H-M   'P 1'
#
loop_
_entity.id
_entity.type
_entity.pdbx_description
1 polymer ?
#
loop_
_entity_poly.entity_id
_entity_poly.type
_entity_poly.pdbx_seq_one_letter_code
_entity_poly.pdbx_strand_id
1 'polypeptide(L)'
;MCIRDRKETVCTTASIMLIVSAASVFSWILTKERIPQALTAWMLANIHSKYVFLIVVNIFLLIVGMFIEGNASMIILVPLLAPIAAQYGINEIQFAMIYIFNNAIGALSPPMGTLMFVTCSITKCKTAAFIKEAVPFYILLIINLMLLTLSLIHI
;
A
#
# COMPACT_ATOMS: atom_id res chain seq x y z
N MET A 1 -14.00 30.95 -9.60
CA MET A 1 -13.65 29.56 -9.71
C MET A 1 -12.88 29.36 -11.00
N CYS A 2 -11.59 29.14 -10.89
CA CYS A 2 -10.62 29.56 -11.89
C CYS A 2 -10.33 28.52 -12.96
N ILE A 3 -10.04 29.02 -14.18
CA ILE A 3 -9.48 28.23 -15.31
C ILE A 3 -8.29 27.37 -14.86
N ARG A 4 -7.54 27.81 -13.86
CA ARG A 4 -6.42 27.10 -13.23
C ARG A 4 -6.86 25.83 -12.53
N ASP A 5 -7.97 25.83 -11.77
CA ASP A 5 -8.50 24.62 -11.10
C ASP A 5 -8.95 23.56 -12.10
N ARG A 6 -9.58 23.99 -13.20
CA ARG A 6 -9.99 23.06 -14.28
C ARG A 6 -8.79 22.40 -14.94
N LYS A 7 -7.73 23.18 -15.21
CA LYS A 7 -6.51 22.66 -15.83
C LYS A 7 -5.81 21.67 -14.92
N GLU A 8 -5.73 21.96 -13.63
CA GLU A 8 -5.13 21.10 -12.63
C GLU A 8 -5.92 19.78 -12.45
N THR A 9 -7.24 19.85 -12.41
CA THR A 9 -8.13 18.70 -12.37
C THR A 9 -7.97 17.83 -13.63
N VAL A 10 -7.94 18.41 -14.80
CA VAL A 10 -7.76 17.67 -16.07
C VAL A 10 -6.39 16.97 -16.10
N CYS A 11 -5.32 17.64 -15.70
CA CYS A 11 -3.99 17.07 -15.65
C CYS A 11 -3.91 15.89 -14.66
N THR A 12 -4.50 16.04 -13.47
CA THR A 12 -4.54 14.97 -12.45
C THR A 12 -5.34 13.78 -12.94
N THR A 13 -6.54 14.02 -13.51
CA THR A 13 -7.37 12.95 -14.06
C THR A 13 -6.67 12.22 -15.21
N ALA A 14 -6.04 12.97 -16.13
CA ALA A 14 -5.29 12.37 -17.25
C ALA A 14 -4.12 11.50 -16.74
N SER A 15 -3.40 11.95 -15.72
CA SER A 15 -2.31 11.18 -15.11
C SER A 15 -2.81 9.89 -14.47
N ILE A 16 -3.92 9.95 -13.72
CA ILE A 16 -4.52 8.75 -13.10
C ILE A 16 -5.00 7.77 -14.19
N MET A 17 -5.67 8.26 -15.23
CA MET A 17 -6.12 7.40 -16.33
C MET A 17 -4.97 6.73 -17.08
N LEU A 18 -3.85 7.42 -17.25
CA LEU A 18 -2.64 6.87 -17.86
C LEU A 18 -2.04 5.77 -16.99
N ILE A 19 -1.96 5.98 -15.67
CA ILE A 19 -1.49 4.98 -14.72
C ILE A 19 -2.40 3.74 -14.75
N VAL A 20 -3.73 3.92 -14.72
CA VAL A 20 -4.71 2.82 -14.79
C VAL A 20 -4.55 2.02 -16.07
N SER A 21 -4.39 2.70 -17.23
CA SER A 21 -4.18 2.04 -18.52
C SER A 21 -2.90 1.22 -18.55
N ALA A 22 -1.80 1.79 -18.08
CA ALA A 22 -0.52 1.09 -18.01
C ALA A 22 -0.56 -0.11 -17.05
N ALA A 23 -1.21 0.06 -15.89
CA ALA A 23 -1.37 -1.00 -14.90
C ALA A 23 -2.26 -2.14 -15.41
N SER A 24 -3.29 -1.84 -16.23
CA SER A 24 -4.14 -2.86 -16.84
C SER A 24 -3.35 -3.76 -17.80
N VAL A 25 -2.49 -3.16 -18.64
CA VAL A 25 -1.60 -3.91 -19.53
C VAL A 25 -0.60 -4.74 -18.73
N PHE A 26 -0.01 -4.16 -17.69
CA PHE A 26 0.91 -4.87 -16.80
C PHE A 26 0.24 -6.06 -16.10
N SER A 27 -0.97 -5.87 -15.55
CA SER A 27 -1.75 -6.94 -14.92
C SER A 27 -2.09 -8.07 -15.90
N TRP A 28 -2.43 -7.73 -17.15
CA TRP A 28 -2.68 -8.72 -18.20
C TRP A 28 -1.43 -9.55 -18.53
N ILE A 29 -0.25 -8.91 -18.65
CA ILE A 29 1.02 -9.59 -18.87
C ILE A 29 1.34 -10.52 -17.70
N LEU A 30 1.23 -10.04 -16.46
CA LEU A 30 1.46 -10.84 -15.26
C LEU A 30 0.58 -12.10 -15.22
N THR A 31 -0.69 -11.94 -15.57
CA THR A 31 -1.65 -13.05 -15.59
C THR A 31 -1.32 -14.04 -16.70
N LYS A 32 -0.94 -13.56 -17.88
CA LYS A 32 -0.56 -14.39 -19.03
C LYS A 32 0.70 -15.23 -18.72
N GLU A 33 1.69 -14.62 -18.11
CA GLU A 33 2.93 -15.28 -17.70
C GLU A 33 2.80 -16.13 -16.43
N ARG A 34 1.58 -16.19 -15.84
CA ARG A 34 1.29 -16.93 -14.61
C ARG A 34 2.20 -16.57 -13.44
N ILE A 35 2.68 -15.33 -13.40
CA ILE A 35 3.57 -14.84 -12.33
C ILE A 35 2.93 -14.91 -10.95
N PRO A 36 1.63 -14.54 -10.76
CA PRO A 36 0.97 -14.69 -9.47
C PRO A 36 0.96 -16.14 -8.98
N GLN A 37 0.71 -17.10 -9.89
CA GLN A 37 0.69 -18.53 -9.57
C GLN A 37 2.08 -19.06 -9.18
N ALA A 38 3.12 -18.64 -9.90
CA ALA A 38 4.50 -19.00 -9.59
C ALA A 38 4.94 -18.44 -8.23
N LEU A 39 4.62 -17.16 -7.96
CA LEU A 39 4.86 -16.54 -6.66
C LEU A 39 4.10 -17.25 -5.54
N THR A 40 2.83 -17.59 -5.76
CA THR A 40 2.02 -18.31 -4.80
C THR A 40 2.62 -19.67 -4.49
N ALA A 41 3.01 -20.45 -5.49
CA ALA A 41 3.62 -21.75 -5.32
C ALA A 41 4.94 -21.65 -4.52
N TRP A 42 5.77 -20.67 -4.81
CA TRP A 42 7.00 -20.40 -4.07
C TRP A 42 6.72 -19.99 -2.62
N MET A 43 5.74 -19.14 -2.40
CA MET A 43 5.34 -18.70 -1.05
C MET A 43 4.75 -19.83 -0.24
N LEU A 44 3.87 -20.65 -0.81
CA LEU A 44 3.29 -21.83 -0.16
C LEU A 44 4.35 -22.90 0.20
N ALA A 45 5.38 -23.03 -0.64
CA ALA A 45 6.49 -23.95 -0.36
C ALA A 45 7.35 -23.49 0.83
N ASN A 46 7.49 -22.17 1.04
CA ASN A 46 8.36 -21.61 2.08
C ASN A 46 7.59 -21.10 3.32
N ILE A 47 6.32 -20.70 3.15
CA ILE A 47 5.51 -20.09 4.21
C ILE A 47 4.26 -20.95 4.42
N HIS A 48 4.26 -21.77 5.44
CA HIS A 48 3.15 -22.69 5.77
C HIS A 48 2.08 -22.06 6.67
N SER A 49 2.36 -20.88 7.26
CA SER A 49 1.47 -20.20 8.20
C SER A 49 0.90 -18.93 7.60
N LYS A 50 -0.44 -18.79 7.65
CA LYS A 50 -1.13 -17.55 7.25
C LYS A 50 -0.66 -16.30 8.03
N TYR A 51 -0.24 -16.49 9.28
CA TYR A 51 0.27 -15.40 10.12
C TYR A 51 1.61 -14.87 9.59
N VAL A 52 2.53 -15.78 9.26
CA VAL A 52 3.84 -15.42 8.71
C VAL A 52 3.66 -14.72 7.36
N PHE A 53 2.75 -15.21 6.51
CA PHE A 53 2.41 -14.58 5.25
C PHE A 53 1.96 -13.13 5.46
N LEU A 54 1.00 -12.89 6.37
CA LEU A 54 0.49 -11.55 6.65
C LEU A 54 1.55 -10.60 7.19
N ILE A 55 2.45 -11.09 8.07
CA ILE A 55 3.56 -10.28 8.59
C ILE A 55 4.52 -9.88 7.46
N VAL A 56 4.89 -10.84 6.60
CA VAL A 56 5.78 -10.57 5.46
C VAL A 56 5.15 -9.58 4.50
N VAL A 57 3.87 -9.75 4.18
CA VAL A 57 3.12 -8.82 3.32
C VAL A 57 3.02 -7.43 3.97
N ASN A 58 2.75 -7.33 5.27
CA ASN A 58 2.71 -6.06 5.99
C ASN A 58 4.06 -5.31 5.89
N ILE A 59 5.18 -6.00 6.14
CA ILE A 59 6.51 -5.39 6.03
C ILE A 59 6.78 -4.94 4.59
N PHE A 60 6.46 -5.79 3.62
CA PHE A 60 6.61 -5.47 2.20
C PHE A 60 5.80 -4.25 1.79
N LEU A 61 4.51 -4.20 2.17
CA LEU A 61 3.62 -3.08 1.86
C LEU A 61 4.05 -1.78 2.55
N LEU A 62 4.56 -1.84 3.79
CA LEU A 62 5.12 -0.67 4.46
C LEU A 62 6.32 -0.11 3.68
N ILE A 63 7.26 -0.98 3.26
CA ILE A 63 8.41 -0.56 2.46
C ILE A 63 7.95 0.06 1.14
N VAL A 64 7.07 -0.60 0.41
CA VAL A 64 6.55 -0.09 -0.88
C VAL A 64 5.82 1.24 -0.68
N GLY A 65 4.97 1.35 0.34
CA GLY A 65 4.21 2.57 0.65
C GLY A 65 5.07 3.76 1.04
N MET A 66 6.33 3.54 1.46
CA MET A 66 7.30 4.62 1.72
C MET A 66 7.85 5.24 0.42
N PHE A 67 7.88 4.49 -0.70
CA PHE A 67 8.51 4.91 -1.96
C PHE A 67 7.50 5.19 -3.07
N ILE A 68 6.39 4.46 -3.10
CA ILE A 68 5.40 4.52 -4.17
C ILE A 68 4.14 5.19 -3.64
N GLU A 69 3.59 6.09 -4.44
CA GLU A 69 2.32 6.74 -4.13
C GLU A 69 1.20 5.70 -4.03
N GLY A 70 0.31 5.89 -3.05
CA GLY A 70 -0.65 4.90 -2.61
C GLY A 70 -1.61 4.39 -3.68
N ASN A 71 -2.12 5.29 -4.50
CA ASN A 71 -3.05 4.90 -5.56
C ASN A 71 -2.35 4.05 -6.62
N ALA A 72 -1.13 4.43 -7.01
CA ALA A 72 -0.33 3.69 -7.97
C ALA A 72 0.04 2.29 -7.43
N SER A 73 0.45 2.20 -6.16
CA SER A 73 0.77 0.93 -5.53
C SER A 73 -0.44 0.00 -5.46
N MET A 74 -1.62 0.53 -5.14
CA MET A 74 -2.86 -0.24 -5.07
C MET A 74 -3.22 -0.86 -6.43
N ILE A 75 -3.19 -0.07 -7.49
CA ILE A 75 -3.54 -0.51 -8.84
C ILE A 75 -2.61 -1.63 -9.33
N ILE A 76 -1.33 -1.57 -8.95
CA ILE A 76 -0.32 -2.55 -9.39
C ILE A 76 -0.30 -3.79 -8.49
N LEU A 77 -0.32 -3.61 -7.17
CA LEU A 77 -0.07 -4.72 -6.24
C LEU A 77 -1.32 -5.50 -5.83
N VAL A 78 -2.50 -4.88 -5.79
CA VAL A 78 -3.72 -5.59 -5.41
C VAL A 78 -4.03 -6.75 -6.35
N PRO A 79 -4.01 -6.61 -7.70
CA PRO A 79 -4.24 -7.73 -8.60
C PRO A 79 -3.21 -8.87 -8.45
N LEU A 80 -2.01 -8.56 -7.96
CA LEU A 80 -0.95 -9.55 -7.73
C LEU A 80 -1.12 -10.27 -6.39
N LEU A 81 -1.39 -9.54 -5.32
CA LEU A 81 -1.41 -10.06 -3.95
C LEU A 81 -2.75 -10.64 -3.51
N ALA A 82 -3.89 -10.12 -4.03
CA ALA A 82 -5.21 -10.58 -3.64
C ALA A 82 -5.44 -12.08 -3.95
N PRO A 83 -5.10 -12.60 -5.14
CA PRO A 83 -5.25 -14.03 -5.41
C PRO A 83 -4.34 -14.91 -4.54
N ILE A 84 -3.18 -14.40 -4.11
CA ILE A 84 -2.29 -15.10 -3.19
C ILE A 84 -2.93 -15.15 -1.79
N ALA A 85 -3.43 -14.03 -1.29
CA ALA A 85 -4.11 -13.94 0.00
C ALA A 85 -5.33 -14.88 0.07
N ALA A 86 -6.12 -14.97 -1.01
CA ALA A 86 -7.26 -15.87 -1.09
C ALA A 86 -6.85 -17.35 -0.94
N GLN A 87 -5.70 -17.77 -1.46
CA GLN A 87 -5.20 -19.15 -1.31
C GLN A 87 -4.76 -19.49 0.12
N TYR A 88 -4.36 -18.49 0.90
CA TYR A 88 -4.12 -18.65 2.35
C TYR A 88 -5.41 -18.61 3.18
N GLY A 89 -6.58 -18.52 2.54
CA GLY A 89 -7.87 -18.45 3.22
C GLY A 89 -8.13 -17.11 3.91
N ILE A 90 -7.49 -16.04 3.44
CA ILE A 90 -7.68 -14.68 3.97
C ILE A 90 -8.86 -14.06 3.23
N ASN A 91 -9.81 -13.49 3.98
CA ASN A 91 -10.96 -12.80 3.41
C ASN A 91 -10.48 -11.56 2.63
N GLU A 92 -11.07 -11.34 1.44
CA GLU A 92 -10.74 -10.20 0.58
C GLU A 92 -10.92 -8.85 1.28
N ILE A 93 -11.97 -8.71 2.10
CA ILE A 93 -12.24 -7.50 2.88
C ILE A 93 -11.13 -7.28 3.92
N GLN A 94 -10.72 -8.34 4.59
CA GLN A 94 -9.62 -8.29 5.56
C GLN A 94 -8.31 -7.84 4.88
N PHE A 95 -7.99 -8.44 3.75
CA PHE A 95 -6.80 -8.09 2.98
C PHE A 95 -6.84 -6.62 2.53
N ALA A 96 -7.99 -6.17 2.02
CA ALA A 96 -8.18 -4.78 1.60
C ALA A 96 -7.98 -3.78 2.77
N MET A 97 -8.53 -4.07 3.95
CA MET A 97 -8.36 -3.23 5.14
C MET A 97 -6.88 -3.15 5.56
N ILE A 98 -6.18 -4.28 5.60
CA ILE A 98 -4.76 -4.35 5.91
C ILE A 98 -3.96 -3.54 4.88
N TYR A 99 -4.28 -3.68 3.59
CA TYR A 99 -3.61 -2.97 2.51
C TYR A 99 -3.75 -1.45 2.65
N ILE A 100 -4.98 -0.96 2.81
CA ILE A 100 -5.27 0.48 2.93
C ILE A 100 -4.56 1.06 4.16
N PHE A 101 -4.59 0.34 5.28
CA PHE A 101 -3.96 0.80 6.52
C PHE A 101 -2.44 0.87 6.41
N ASN A 102 -1.81 -0.15 5.81
CA ASN A 102 -0.38 -0.14 5.50
C ASN A 102 0.01 1.03 4.60
N ASN A 103 -0.78 1.26 3.57
CA ASN A 103 -0.54 2.33 2.62
C ASN A 103 -0.63 3.71 3.26
N ALA A 104 -1.62 3.93 4.14
CA ALA A 104 -1.75 5.17 4.90
C ALA A 104 -0.55 5.42 5.82
N ILE A 105 -0.05 4.37 6.51
CA ILE A 105 1.16 4.46 7.33
C ILE A 105 2.39 4.76 6.47
N GLY A 106 2.53 4.08 5.32
CA GLY A 106 3.62 4.30 4.38
C GLY A 106 3.69 5.75 3.89
N ALA A 107 2.53 6.33 3.52
CA ALA A 107 2.45 7.72 3.06
C ALA A 107 2.84 8.76 4.12
N LEU A 108 2.77 8.41 5.40
CA LEU A 108 3.24 9.25 6.51
C LEU A 108 4.71 9.02 6.85
N SER A 109 5.25 7.85 6.50
CA SER A 109 6.57 7.39 6.96
C SER A 109 7.74 7.96 6.14
N PRO A 110 8.87 8.31 6.77
CA PRO A 110 10.09 8.67 6.05
C PRO A 110 10.60 7.43 5.27
N PRO A 111 11.30 7.56 4.13
CA PRO A 111 11.98 8.74 3.61
C PRO A 111 11.16 9.59 2.62
N MET A 112 10.11 9.07 1.98
CA MET A 112 9.39 9.75 0.90
C MET A 112 7.88 9.92 1.17
N GLY A 113 7.43 9.87 2.41
CA GLY A 113 6.02 10.04 2.75
C GLY A 113 5.41 11.33 2.17
N THR A 114 4.55 11.18 1.18
CA THR A 114 3.93 12.30 0.45
C THR A 114 3.16 13.22 1.38
N LEU A 115 2.40 12.63 2.32
CA LEU A 115 1.63 13.39 3.32
C LEU A 115 2.54 14.14 4.30
N MET A 116 3.69 13.54 4.68
CA MET A 116 4.68 14.21 5.52
C MET A 116 5.23 15.47 4.85
N PHE A 117 5.61 15.39 3.57
CA PHE A 117 6.13 16.54 2.84
C PHE A 117 5.09 17.65 2.65
N VAL A 118 3.85 17.28 2.33
CA VAL A 118 2.74 18.25 2.23
C VAL A 118 2.52 18.95 3.56
N THR A 119 2.46 18.22 4.67
CA THR A 119 2.29 18.79 6.00
C THR A 119 3.44 19.74 6.37
N CYS A 120 4.69 19.30 6.15
CA CYS A 120 5.87 20.13 6.42
C CYS A 120 5.91 21.39 5.54
N SER A 121 5.44 21.31 4.30
CA SER A 121 5.33 22.45 3.40
C SER A 121 4.33 23.50 3.90
N ILE A 122 3.18 23.06 4.38
CA ILE A 122 2.12 23.94 4.91
C ILE A 122 2.54 24.56 6.24
N THR A 123 3.07 23.77 7.16
CA THR A 123 3.46 24.20 8.51
C THR A 123 4.83 24.86 8.56
N LYS A 124 5.57 24.86 7.44
CA LYS A 124 6.95 25.34 7.35
C LYS A 124 7.91 24.74 8.39
N CYS A 125 7.59 23.56 8.90
CA CYS A 125 8.46 22.84 9.84
C CYS A 125 9.57 22.07 9.11
N LYS A 126 10.68 21.81 9.82
CA LYS A 126 11.73 20.92 9.29
C LYS A 126 11.28 19.47 9.37
N THR A 127 11.48 18.71 8.31
CA THR A 127 11.13 17.27 8.22
C THR A 127 11.66 16.45 9.40
N ALA A 128 12.90 16.73 9.84
CA ALA A 128 13.50 16.06 10.98
C ALA A 128 12.76 16.34 12.31
N ALA A 129 12.24 17.54 12.50
CA ALA A 129 11.44 17.87 13.68
C ALA A 129 10.09 17.15 13.64
N PHE A 130 9.44 17.12 12.47
CA PHE A 130 8.20 16.38 12.27
C PHE A 130 8.35 14.89 12.60
N ILE A 131 9.41 14.24 12.05
CA ILE A 131 9.67 12.82 12.29
C ILE A 131 9.83 12.54 13.79
N LYS A 132 10.59 13.37 14.50
CA LYS A 132 10.82 13.19 15.94
C LYS A 132 9.54 13.22 16.76
N GLU A 133 8.63 14.16 16.45
CA GLU A 133 7.35 14.27 17.14
C GLU A 133 6.33 13.19 16.67
N ALA A 134 6.49 12.67 15.46
CA ALA A 134 5.61 11.66 14.90
C ALA A 134 5.93 10.21 15.35
N VAL A 135 7.14 9.94 15.89
CA VAL A 135 7.56 8.59 16.33
C VAL A 135 6.53 7.90 17.23
N PRO A 136 5.98 8.51 18.31
CA PRO A 136 5.02 7.83 19.16
C PRO A 136 3.73 7.46 18.40
N PHE A 137 3.33 8.28 17.44
CA PHE A 137 2.16 7.99 16.59
C PHE A 137 2.44 6.82 15.63
N TYR A 138 3.65 6.72 15.06
CA TYR A 138 4.04 5.57 14.23
C TYR A 138 4.00 4.26 15.02
N ILE A 139 4.51 4.25 16.24
CA ILE A 139 4.46 3.07 17.10
C ILE A 139 3.01 2.66 17.35
N LEU A 140 2.13 3.60 17.67
CA LEU A 140 0.71 3.35 17.89
C LEU A 140 0.01 2.82 16.62
N LEU A 141 0.32 3.38 15.45
CA LEU A 141 -0.22 2.94 14.17
C LEU A 141 0.24 1.52 13.82
N ILE A 142 1.51 1.19 14.06
CA ILE A 142 2.06 -0.15 13.83
C ILE A 142 1.40 -1.17 14.78
N ILE A 143 1.22 -0.82 16.05
CA ILE A 143 0.50 -1.67 17.01
C ILE A 143 -0.94 -1.90 16.55
N ASN A 144 -1.63 -0.85 16.11
CA ASN A 144 -2.99 -0.96 15.61
C ASN A 144 -3.06 -1.81 14.33
N LEU A 145 -2.10 -1.68 13.42
CA LEU A 145 -1.97 -2.53 12.23
C LEU A 145 -1.81 -4.00 12.62
N MET A 146 -0.96 -4.29 13.61
CA MET A 146 -0.76 -5.67 14.10
C MET A 146 -2.02 -6.21 14.75
N LEU A 147 -2.73 -5.40 15.54
CA LEU A 147 -4.02 -5.78 16.12
C LEU A 147 -5.07 -6.08 15.03
N LEU A 148 -5.20 -5.23 14.01
CA LEU A 148 -6.09 -5.47 12.88
C LEU A 148 -5.72 -6.77 12.15
N THR A 149 -4.44 -6.99 11.89
CA THR A 149 -3.95 -8.19 11.19
C THR A 149 -4.27 -9.45 11.98
N LEU A 150 -4.10 -9.43 13.31
CA LEU A 150 -4.34 -10.60 14.18
C LEU A 150 -5.81 -10.76 14.56
N SER A 151 -6.54 -9.67 14.83
CA SER A 151 -7.94 -9.71 15.26
C SER A 151 -8.87 -10.19 14.15
N LEU A 152 -8.69 -9.73 12.93
CA LEU A 152 -9.52 -10.14 11.79
C LEU A 152 -9.27 -11.59 11.32
N ILE A 153 -8.25 -12.27 11.83
CA ILE A 153 -8.01 -13.70 11.56
C ILE A 153 -9.00 -14.57 12.38
N HIS A 154 -9.59 -14.01 13.42
CA HIS A 154 -10.50 -14.72 14.32
C HIS A 154 -11.99 -14.64 13.91
N ILE A 155 -12.33 -13.85 12.91
CA ILE A 155 -13.68 -13.73 12.35
C ILE A 155 -13.76 -14.46 11.01
#